data_a3ba32c26157edd06a9bd328b3d85b0d
#
_entry.id   a3ba32c26157edd06a9bd328b3d85b0d
#
_cell.length_a   1.000
_cell.length_b   1.000
_cell.length_c   1.000
_cell.angle_alpha   90.00
_cell.angle_beta   90.00
_cell.angle_gamma   90.00
#
_symmetry.space_group_name_H-M   'P 1'
#
loop_
_entity.id
_entity.type
_entity.pdbx_description
1 polymer ?
#
loop_
_entity_poly.entity_id
_entity_poly.type
_entity_poly.pdbx_seq_one_letter_code
_entity_poly.pdbx_strand_id
1 'polypeptide(L)'
;MSGSGSGGYYIPLYRKSEDLSCSKINIDTVLVDPQDIIGKLSVGDILVVRLEDGMLLTYYGEEIVGTIEILEQNVLVRCIKSGTVYIATILSIVGEKCKVKITPLQ
;
A
#
# COMPACT_ATOMS: atom_id res chain seq x y z
N MET A 1 -7.49 20.71 -32.80
CA MET A 1 -7.17 20.04 -32.71
C MET A 1 -6.99 19.70 -32.42
N SER A 2 -7.37 20.03 -32.29
CA SER A 2 -7.09 19.36 -31.99
C SER A 2 -6.98 19.08 -31.60
N GLY A 3 -7.37 19.49 -31.40
CA GLY A 3 -7.08 18.89 -30.99
C GLY A 3 -7.02 18.76 -30.63
N SER A 4 -7.45 19.02 -30.55
CA SER A 4 -7.28 18.46 -30.28
C SER A 4 -7.06 18.25 -29.90
N GLY A 5 -7.41 18.60 -29.77
CA GLY A 5 -7.18 18.02 -29.50
C GLY A 5 -7.18 17.95 -29.05
N SER A 6 -7.63 18.16 -28.86
CA SER A 6 -7.64 17.62 -28.58
C SER A 6 -7.63 17.23 -28.26
N GLY A 7 -8.21 17.49 -28.01
CA GLY A 7 -8.27 16.87 -27.92
C GLY A 7 -8.05 16.29 -27.46
N GLY A 8 -8.30 16.18 -27.26
CA GLY A 8 -8.12 15.45 -26.85
C GLY A 8 -7.44 14.93 -26.18
N TYR A 9 -7.18 14.95 -25.65
CA TYR A 9 -6.64 14.34 -25.14
C TYR A 9 -6.49 14.35 -23.91
N TYR A 10 -7.05 14.18 -23.19
CA TYR A 10 -6.81 14.13 -22.07
C TYR A 10 -7.20 12.94 -21.29
N ILE A 11 -8.10 11.99 -21.46
CA ILE A 11 -8.48 10.78 -20.78
C ILE A 11 -7.40 9.74 -20.76
N PRO A 12 -6.72 9.47 -21.85
CA PRO A 12 -5.53 8.59 -21.78
C PRO A 12 -4.48 9.06 -20.80
N LEU A 13 -4.31 10.36 -20.71
CA LEU A 13 -3.37 10.89 -19.74
C LEU A 13 -3.81 10.56 -18.32
N TYR A 14 -5.09 10.64 -18.09
CA TYR A 14 -5.63 10.35 -16.79
C TYR A 14 -5.36 8.90 -16.39
N ARG A 15 -5.52 7.97 -17.32
CA ARG A 15 -5.20 6.57 -17.03
C ARG A 15 -3.73 6.37 -16.74
N LYS A 16 -2.88 7.04 -17.48
CA LYS A 16 -1.46 6.95 -17.23
C LYS A 16 -1.13 7.45 -15.84
N SER A 17 -1.84 8.45 -15.39
CA SER A 17 -1.63 8.96 -14.04
C SER A 17 -1.95 7.90 -13.01
N GLU A 18 -3.02 7.13 -13.23
CA GLU A 18 -3.37 6.06 -12.30
C GLU A 18 -2.29 5.00 -12.26
N ASP A 19 -1.76 4.61 -13.42
CA ASP A 19 -0.69 3.62 -13.46
C ASP A 19 0.54 4.13 -12.75
N LEU A 20 0.88 5.39 -12.97
CA LEU A 20 2.02 5.99 -12.29
C LEU A 20 1.79 6.06 -10.79
N SER A 21 0.55 6.27 -10.37
CA SER A 21 0.23 6.31 -8.95
C SER A 21 0.56 5.01 -8.26
N CYS A 22 0.29 3.87 -8.90
CA CYS A 22 0.58 2.58 -8.31
C CYS A 22 2.07 2.43 -8.00
N SER A 23 2.94 2.89 -8.90
CA SER A 23 4.37 2.75 -8.73
C SER A 23 4.97 3.85 -7.85
N LYS A 24 4.18 4.85 -7.47
CA LYS A 24 4.67 5.97 -6.68
C LYS A 24 4.03 6.08 -5.32
N ILE A 25 3.27 5.09 -4.92
CA ILE A 25 2.64 5.11 -3.61
C ILE A 25 3.70 5.09 -2.53
N ASN A 26 3.53 5.97 -1.56
CA ASN A 26 4.43 6.12 -0.43
C ASN A 26 3.60 6.68 0.70
N ILE A 27 3.07 5.79 1.54
CA ILE A 27 2.10 6.16 2.57
C ILE A 27 2.59 5.68 3.93
N ASP A 28 2.64 6.61 4.88
CA ASP A 28 2.93 6.28 6.27
C ASP A 28 1.60 6.08 6.99
N THR A 29 1.49 4.99 7.73
CA THR A 29 0.27 4.74 8.50
C THR A 29 0.59 3.86 9.70
N VAL A 30 -0.35 3.79 10.63
CA VAL A 30 -0.24 2.92 11.80
C VAL A 30 -1.14 1.71 11.55
N LEU A 31 -0.61 0.51 11.78
CA LEU A 31 -1.39 -0.71 11.58
C LEU A 31 -2.55 -0.75 12.56
N VAL A 32 -3.70 -1.23 12.08
CA VAL A 32 -4.90 -1.42 12.88
C VAL A 32 -4.92 -2.87 13.34
N ASP A 33 -5.41 -3.10 14.55
CA ASP A 33 -5.54 -4.45 15.11
C ASP A 33 -4.21 -5.20 15.06
N PRO A 34 -3.15 -4.63 15.66
CA PRO A 34 -1.83 -5.29 15.60
C PRO A 34 -1.85 -6.58 16.41
N GLN A 35 -1.12 -7.57 15.90
CA GLN A 35 -1.07 -8.89 16.52
C GLN A 35 0.16 -9.00 17.41
N ASP A 36 0.17 -10.03 18.25
CA ASP A 36 1.25 -10.19 19.25
C ASP A 36 2.65 -10.28 18.62
N ILE A 37 2.73 -10.69 17.38
CA ILE A 37 4.03 -10.85 16.71
C ILE A 37 4.82 -9.53 16.66
N ILE A 38 4.15 -8.37 16.78
CA ILE A 38 4.88 -7.11 16.73
C ILE A 38 5.92 -7.02 17.84
N GLY A 39 5.75 -7.75 18.93
CA GLY A 39 6.74 -7.79 19.99
C GLY A 39 8.04 -8.45 19.58
N LYS A 40 8.05 -9.17 18.48
CA LYS A 40 9.25 -9.83 17.95
C LYS A 40 9.83 -9.13 16.74
N LEU A 41 9.22 -8.03 16.31
CA LEU A 41 9.65 -7.31 15.12
C LEU A 41 10.42 -6.06 15.50
N SER A 42 11.17 -5.54 14.54
CA SER A 42 12.04 -4.40 14.76
C SER A 42 11.85 -3.37 13.67
N VAL A 43 12.25 -2.13 13.96
CA VAL A 43 12.29 -1.07 12.95
C VAL A 43 13.14 -1.56 11.79
N GLY A 44 12.65 -1.37 10.58
CA GLY A 44 13.33 -1.80 9.36
C GLY A 44 12.86 -3.14 8.84
N ASP A 45 12.15 -3.93 9.64
CA ASP A 45 11.58 -5.18 9.14
C ASP A 45 10.57 -4.89 8.05
N ILE A 46 10.51 -5.78 7.06
CA ILE A 46 9.67 -5.59 5.89
C ILE A 46 8.51 -6.58 5.92
N LEU A 47 7.31 -6.05 5.82
CA LEU A 47 6.10 -6.83 5.79
C LEU A 47 5.54 -6.86 4.38
N VAL A 48 4.88 -7.96 4.00
CA VAL A 48 4.23 -8.06 2.70
C VAL A 48 2.77 -7.64 2.87
N VAL A 49 2.28 -6.82 1.95
CA VAL A 49 0.88 -6.40 1.95
C VAL A 49 0.10 -7.35 1.08
N ARG A 50 -0.99 -7.90 1.61
CA ARG A 50 -1.85 -8.82 0.87
C ARG A 50 -3.30 -8.37 0.96
N LEU A 51 -4.03 -8.59 -0.13
CA LEU A 51 -5.46 -8.33 -0.18
C LEU A 51 -6.19 -9.64 0.05
N GLU A 52 -6.95 -9.73 1.13
CA GLU A 52 -7.74 -10.93 1.46
C GLU A 52 -9.12 -10.51 1.91
N ASP A 53 -10.14 -11.03 1.24
CA ASP A 53 -11.54 -10.75 1.58
C ASP A 53 -11.82 -9.25 1.67
N GLY A 54 -11.24 -8.48 0.76
CA GLY A 54 -11.44 -7.04 0.72
C GLY A 54 -10.65 -6.27 1.75
N MET A 55 -9.83 -6.94 2.55
CA MET A 55 -9.02 -6.32 3.59
C MET A 55 -7.55 -6.31 3.18
N LEU A 56 -6.85 -5.25 3.57
CA LEU A 56 -5.41 -5.15 3.34
C LEU A 56 -4.71 -5.59 4.61
N LEU A 57 -4.01 -6.72 4.53
CA LEU A 57 -3.31 -7.29 5.66
C LEU A 57 -1.82 -7.22 5.45
N THR A 58 -1.07 -7.10 6.55
CA THR A 58 0.39 -7.16 6.49
C THR A 58 0.86 -8.47 7.09
N TYR A 59 1.86 -9.07 6.44
CA TYR A 59 2.39 -10.37 6.83
C TYR A 59 3.89 -10.30 7.06
N TYR A 60 4.34 -10.98 8.09
CA TYR A 60 5.75 -11.26 8.28
C TYR A 60 5.91 -12.77 8.16
N GLY A 61 6.46 -13.21 7.02
CA GLY A 61 6.39 -14.63 6.70
C GLY A 61 4.94 -15.02 6.47
N GLU A 62 4.46 -15.96 7.27
CA GLU A 62 3.08 -16.41 7.15
C GLU A 62 2.18 -15.91 8.28
N GLU A 63 2.70 -15.02 9.12
CA GLU A 63 1.92 -14.51 10.24
C GLU A 63 1.40 -13.12 9.95
N ILE A 64 0.13 -12.90 10.29
CA ILE A 64 -0.50 -11.58 10.14
C ILE A 64 0.05 -10.68 11.23
N VAL A 65 0.46 -9.47 10.84
CA VAL A 65 0.98 -8.49 11.77
C VAL A 65 -0.08 -7.45 12.13
N GLY A 66 -0.85 -7.02 11.15
CA GLY A 66 -1.92 -6.04 11.37
C GLY A 66 -2.60 -5.70 10.07
N THR A 67 -3.59 -4.83 10.16
CA THR A 67 -4.44 -4.44 9.04
C THR A 67 -4.15 -3.01 8.63
N ILE A 68 -4.23 -2.74 7.33
CA ILE A 68 -4.06 -1.40 6.79
C ILE A 68 -5.45 -0.81 6.55
N GLU A 69 -5.71 0.36 7.18
CA GLU A 69 -6.94 1.12 6.94
C GLU A 69 -6.53 2.56 6.69
N ILE A 70 -6.62 2.99 5.44
CA ILE A 70 -6.17 4.31 5.02
C ILE A 70 -7.21 4.91 4.06
N LEU A 71 -7.10 6.22 3.85
CA LEU A 71 -8.02 6.91 2.94
C LEU A 71 -7.84 6.41 1.51
N GLU A 72 -6.61 6.05 1.14
CA GLU A 72 -6.28 5.61 -0.20
C GLU A 72 -6.49 4.12 -0.41
N GLN A 73 -7.27 3.47 0.45
CA GLN A 73 -7.42 2.02 0.42
C GLN A 73 -7.92 1.51 -0.93
N ASN A 74 -8.88 2.21 -1.53
CA ASN A 74 -9.41 1.80 -2.82
C ASN A 74 -8.35 1.83 -3.92
N VAL A 75 -7.44 2.80 -3.85
CA VAL A 75 -6.36 2.88 -4.83
C VAL A 75 -5.42 1.69 -4.65
N LEU A 76 -5.04 1.38 -3.41
CA LEU A 76 -4.17 0.23 -3.15
C LEU A 76 -4.82 -1.07 -3.60
N VAL A 77 -6.09 -1.26 -3.30
CA VAL A 77 -6.80 -2.47 -3.69
C VAL A 77 -6.77 -2.63 -5.22
N ARG A 78 -7.06 -1.55 -5.93
CA ARG A 78 -7.06 -1.59 -7.38
C ARG A 78 -5.68 -1.90 -7.94
N CYS A 79 -4.65 -1.29 -7.38
CA CYS A 79 -3.28 -1.52 -7.82
C CYS A 79 -2.85 -2.96 -7.56
N ILE A 80 -3.22 -3.51 -6.42
CA ILE A 80 -2.89 -4.90 -6.10
C ILE A 80 -3.59 -5.83 -7.07
N LYS A 81 -4.86 -5.56 -7.38
CA LYS A 81 -5.60 -6.39 -8.32
C LYS A 81 -5.02 -6.34 -9.73
N SER A 82 -4.34 -5.24 -10.07
CA SER A 82 -3.70 -5.13 -11.38
C SER A 82 -2.27 -5.65 -11.39
N GLY A 83 -1.79 -6.19 -10.26
CA GLY A 83 -0.51 -6.87 -10.24
C GLY A 83 0.61 -6.18 -9.47
N THR A 84 0.35 -5.02 -8.89
CA THR A 84 1.38 -4.33 -8.11
C THR A 84 1.51 -5.00 -6.74
N VAL A 85 2.75 -5.26 -6.34
CA VAL A 85 3.05 -5.82 -5.02
C VAL A 85 3.53 -4.69 -4.13
N TYR A 86 2.99 -4.61 -2.92
CA TYR A 86 3.37 -3.60 -1.94
C TYR A 86 4.02 -4.24 -0.74
N ILE A 87 4.91 -3.48 -0.12
CA ILE A 87 5.53 -3.86 1.15
C ILE A 87 5.27 -2.75 2.16
N ALA A 88 5.37 -3.09 3.43
CA ALA A 88 5.24 -2.16 4.52
C ALA A 88 6.48 -2.29 5.39
N THR A 89 7.29 -1.23 5.41
CA THR A 89 8.52 -1.22 6.20
C THR A 89 8.21 -0.61 7.56
N ILE A 90 8.62 -1.27 8.63
CA ILE A 90 8.36 -0.80 9.98
C ILE A 90 9.21 0.42 10.27
N LEU A 91 8.56 1.54 10.60
CA LEU A 91 9.23 2.79 10.94
C LEU A 91 9.40 2.96 12.43
N SER A 92 8.43 2.51 13.23
CA SER A 92 8.53 2.60 14.67
C SER A 92 7.56 1.62 15.33
N ILE A 93 7.92 1.18 16.51
CA ILE A 93 7.04 0.35 17.34
C ILE A 93 7.06 0.96 18.72
N VAL A 94 5.89 1.41 19.18
CA VAL A 94 5.75 2.01 20.51
C VAL A 94 4.55 1.33 21.15
N GLY A 95 4.81 0.45 22.11
CA GLY A 95 3.74 -0.36 22.68
C GLY A 95 3.10 -1.21 21.60
N GLU A 96 1.80 -1.03 21.42
CA GLU A 96 1.07 -1.77 20.38
C GLU A 96 0.94 -0.98 19.08
N LYS A 97 1.55 0.21 19.02
CA LYS A 97 1.47 1.03 17.81
C LYS A 97 2.64 0.71 16.90
N CYS A 98 2.33 0.18 15.73
CA CYS A 98 3.33 -0.16 14.72
C CYS A 98 3.11 0.75 13.52
N LYS A 99 4.03 1.69 13.33
CA LYS A 99 3.95 2.61 12.20
C LYS A 99 4.77 2.04 11.06
N VAL A 100 4.20 2.08 9.86
CA VAL A 100 4.82 1.50 8.68
C VAL A 100 4.78 2.47 7.52
N LYS A 101 5.68 2.26 6.56
CA LYS A 101 5.69 2.98 5.29
C LYS A 101 5.35 1.99 4.20
N ILE A 102 4.28 2.26 3.46
CA ILE A 102 3.81 1.40 2.37
C ILE A 102 4.40 1.90 1.06
N THR A 103 5.14 1.04 0.38
CA THR A 103 5.75 1.36 -0.91
C THR A 103 5.63 0.16 -1.82
N PRO A 104 5.66 0.37 -3.15
CA PRO A 104 5.67 -0.76 -4.07
C PRO A 104 7.01 -1.48 -4.02
N LEU A 105 6.94 -2.79 -4.17
CA LEU A 105 8.13 -3.62 -4.28
C LEU A 105 8.62 -3.54 -5.71
N GLN A 106 9.87 -3.13 -5.90
CA GLN A 106 10.41 -2.99 -7.23
C GLN A 106 11.65 -3.80 -7.45
#